data_50a2ac510c9c5cfe52cb884e4c140f9e
#
_entry.id   50a2ac510c9c5cfe52cb884e4c140f9e
#
_cell.length_a   1.000
_cell.length_b   1.000
_cell.length_c   1.000
_cell.angle_alpha   90.00
_cell.angle_beta   90.00
_cell.angle_gamma   90.00
#
_symmetry.space_group_name_H-M   'P 1'
#
loop_
_entity.id
_entity.type
_entity.pdbx_description
1 polymer ?
#
loop_
_entity_poly.entity_id
_entity_poly.type
_entity_poly.pdbx_seq_one_letter_code
_entity_poly.pdbx_strand_id
1 'polypeptide(L)'
;MRWLRLAALLVLLVVAAVTVVRVVSVTGPPSRDQLRERAGLTGKQELLIGVKDDQPGVSQLLENGAFVGFDIEIAYMIAEDLGFDAPRVRFLPIESEDRARRQARTPDGRFVTVDLVIASYSITEDRRRQGVVFSAPYLQTEQSVVTRADSKLAPTTFADLAGRKVCTLATSTAEQNLAAAGAQAHGRNRISQCIQELYDGTIDAVTTDAAVLAGFVAPPLAEQAPPVTKLTNPKPLRHFDIGADGDELWGVNTGPDPAMRDLVNLSLEEARNGRNGKRWRTAFDRYFGYSQKYNDQQQVAVDQQPPPGPADKVEVRQWPWERSAWRHPNQPRPGLSAAAVRVRARRSSGC
;
A
#
# COMPACT_ATOMS: atom_id res chain seq x y z
N MET A 1 38.67 -52.25 -14.29
CA MET A 1 38.65 -51.19 -15.31
C MET A 1 37.24 -50.56 -15.57
N ARG A 2 36.14 -51.31 -15.64
CA ARG A 2 34.77 -50.72 -15.85
C ARG A 2 34.35 -49.74 -14.78
N TRP A 3 34.54 -50.05 -13.50
CA TRP A 3 34.19 -49.20 -12.36
C TRP A 3 34.95 -47.89 -12.29
N LEU A 4 36.26 -47.90 -12.67
CA LEU A 4 37.06 -46.68 -12.74
C LEU A 4 36.60 -45.73 -13.85
N ARG A 5 36.14 -46.27 -14.99
CA ARG A 5 35.57 -45.44 -16.09
C ARG A 5 34.22 -44.85 -15.69
N LEU A 6 33.39 -45.61 -14.97
CA LEU A 6 32.09 -45.10 -14.48
C LEU A 6 32.32 -44.01 -13.40
N ALA A 7 33.26 -44.19 -12.50
CA ALA A 7 33.61 -43.18 -11.50
C ALA A 7 34.15 -41.89 -12.16
N ALA A 8 35.03 -42.03 -13.17
CA ALA A 8 35.55 -40.88 -13.89
C ALA A 8 34.47 -40.12 -14.65
N LEU A 9 33.51 -40.83 -15.29
CA LEU A 9 32.35 -40.21 -15.96
C LEU A 9 31.46 -39.50 -14.95
N LEU A 10 31.20 -40.07 -13.81
CA LEU A 10 30.40 -39.44 -12.75
C LEU A 10 31.04 -38.14 -12.25
N VAL A 11 32.35 -38.15 -11.99
CA VAL A 11 33.10 -36.97 -11.57
C VAL A 11 33.06 -35.89 -12.65
N LEU A 12 33.23 -36.24 -13.94
CA LEU A 12 33.11 -35.31 -15.05
C LEU A 12 31.70 -34.66 -15.13
N LEU A 13 30.64 -35.46 -14.96
CA LEU A 13 29.26 -34.95 -14.96
C LEU A 13 29.01 -34.01 -13.77
N VAL A 14 29.54 -34.35 -12.57
CA VAL A 14 29.42 -33.49 -11.38
C VAL A 14 30.16 -32.17 -11.61
N VAL A 15 31.40 -32.22 -12.12
CA VAL A 15 32.17 -31.02 -12.43
C VAL A 15 31.46 -30.15 -13.49
N ALA A 16 30.98 -30.76 -14.54
CA ALA A 16 30.23 -30.05 -15.57
C ALA A 16 28.94 -29.39 -15.00
N ALA A 17 28.17 -30.13 -14.19
CA ALA A 17 26.98 -29.59 -13.52
C ALA A 17 27.31 -28.43 -12.60
N VAL A 18 28.35 -28.54 -11.76
CA VAL A 18 28.78 -27.46 -10.85
C VAL A 18 29.25 -26.24 -11.66
N THR A 19 29.98 -26.46 -12.78
CA THR A 19 30.42 -25.35 -13.64
C THR A 19 29.24 -24.63 -14.28
N VAL A 20 28.28 -25.36 -14.82
CA VAL A 20 27.05 -24.77 -15.40
C VAL A 20 26.28 -23.98 -14.35
N VAL A 21 26.08 -24.56 -13.16
CA VAL A 21 25.40 -23.86 -12.04
C VAL A 21 26.16 -22.59 -11.67
N ARG A 22 27.48 -22.62 -11.56
CA ARG A 22 28.29 -21.42 -11.26
C ARG A 22 28.21 -20.36 -12.34
N VAL A 23 28.35 -20.74 -13.61
CA VAL A 23 28.25 -19.80 -14.73
C VAL A 23 26.87 -19.14 -14.74
N VAL A 24 25.78 -19.91 -14.69
CA VAL A 24 24.41 -19.38 -14.67
C VAL A 24 24.17 -18.52 -13.43
N SER A 25 24.78 -18.84 -12.31
CA SER A 25 24.64 -18.04 -11.07
C SER A 25 25.31 -16.66 -11.15
N VAL A 26 26.38 -16.55 -11.96
CA VAL A 26 27.15 -15.30 -12.11
C VAL A 26 26.65 -14.46 -13.26
N THR A 27 26.25 -15.07 -14.38
CA THR A 27 25.90 -14.36 -15.62
C THR A 27 24.39 -14.29 -15.89
N GLY A 28 23.57 -15.10 -15.22
CA GLY A 28 22.13 -15.12 -15.37
C GLY A 28 21.40 -14.09 -14.51
N PRO A 29 20.06 -13.99 -14.65
CA PRO A 29 19.23 -13.17 -13.79
C PRO A 29 19.45 -13.50 -12.30
N PRO A 30 19.33 -12.52 -11.38
CA PRO A 30 19.51 -12.77 -9.95
C PRO A 30 18.40 -13.71 -9.42
N SER A 31 18.72 -14.47 -8.38
CA SER A 31 17.67 -15.15 -7.61
C SER A 31 16.97 -14.17 -6.66
N ARG A 32 15.79 -14.56 -6.14
CA ARG A 32 15.12 -13.75 -5.11
C ARG A 32 15.98 -13.55 -3.88
N ASP A 33 16.75 -14.56 -3.46
CA ASP A 33 17.64 -14.45 -2.31
C ASP A 33 18.79 -13.47 -2.58
N GLN A 34 19.35 -13.46 -3.79
CA GLN A 34 20.33 -12.46 -4.20
C GLN A 34 19.74 -11.04 -4.23
N LEU A 35 18.50 -10.87 -4.66
CA LEU A 35 17.82 -9.58 -4.58
C LEU A 35 17.61 -9.14 -3.13
N ARG A 36 17.21 -10.07 -2.24
CA ARG A 36 17.06 -9.77 -0.80
C ARG A 36 18.37 -9.38 -0.14
N GLU A 37 19.44 -10.04 -0.49
CA GLU A 37 20.79 -9.67 -0.01
C GLU A 37 21.19 -8.27 -0.49
N ARG A 38 21.02 -7.98 -1.80
CA ARG A 38 21.29 -6.66 -2.39
C ARG A 38 20.44 -5.55 -1.76
N ALA A 39 19.19 -5.83 -1.48
CA ALA A 39 18.27 -4.91 -0.82
C ALA A 39 18.53 -4.77 0.70
N GLY A 40 19.56 -5.41 1.24
CA GLY A 40 19.91 -5.33 2.67
C GLY A 40 18.89 -5.97 3.60
N LEU A 41 18.07 -6.92 3.11
CA LEU A 41 17.03 -7.56 3.89
C LEU A 41 17.53 -8.79 4.67
N THR A 42 18.69 -9.33 4.28
CA THR A 42 19.30 -10.49 4.96
C THR A 42 19.73 -10.10 6.36
N GLY A 43 19.21 -10.81 7.37
CA GLY A 43 19.50 -10.52 8.79
C GLY A 43 18.75 -9.32 9.38
N LYS A 44 17.95 -8.59 8.58
CA LYS A 44 17.14 -7.49 9.08
C LYS A 44 16.02 -8.03 9.98
N GLN A 45 15.87 -7.43 11.16
CA GLN A 45 14.94 -7.91 12.18
C GLN A 45 13.50 -7.44 11.94
N GLU A 46 13.31 -6.18 11.53
CA GLU A 46 12.01 -5.56 11.31
C GLU A 46 11.96 -4.86 9.96
N LEU A 47 10.82 -4.90 9.29
CA LEU A 47 10.51 -4.11 8.10
C LEU A 47 9.67 -2.91 8.52
N LEU A 48 10.18 -1.69 8.30
CA LEU A 48 9.51 -0.45 8.61
C LEU A 48 8.73 0.04 7.40
N ILE A 49 7.42 0.21 7.54
CA ILE A 49 6.54 0.66 6.46
C ILE A 49 5.80 1.93 6.88
N GLY A 50 6.00 3.01 6.12
CA GLY A 50 5.24 4.25 6.27
C GLY A 50 3.86 4.13 5.64
N VAL A 51 2.82 4.37 6.44
CA VAL A 51 1.42 4.24 6.03
C VAL A 51 0.60 5.44 6.50
N LYS A 52 -0.56 5.68 5.89
CA LYS A 52 -1.53 6.64 6.46
C LYS A 52 -2.22 6.00 7.68
N ASP A 53 -2.78 6.83 8.55
CA ASP A 53 -3.43 6.37 9.78
C ASP A 53 -4.88 6.89 9.93
N ASP A 54 -5.37 7.64 8.93
CA ASP A 54 -6.62 8.37 8.98
C ASP A 54 -7.53 8.19 7.75
N GLN A 55 -7.29 7.14 6.94
CA GLN A 55 -8.04 6.87 5.71
C GLN A 55 -8.89 5.58 5.86
N PRO A 56 -10.17 5.68 6.23
CA PRO A 56 -11.05 4.51 6.37
C PRO A 56 -11.10 3.67 5.09
N GLY A 57 -10.97 2.36 5.22
CA GLY A 57 -10.94 1.43 4.08
C GLY A 57 -9.59 1.33 3.36
N VAL A 58 -8.74 2.35 3.45
CA VAL A 58 -7.42 2.38 2.79
C VAL A 58 -6.31 2.10 3.78
N SER A 59 -6.15 2.94 4.79
CA SER A 59 -5.15 2.78 5.85
C SER A 59 -5.59 3.57 7.09
N GLN A 60 -5.97 2.88 8.14
CA GLN A 60 -6.51 3.46 9.35
C GLN A 60 -5.91 2.84 10.59
N LEU A 61 -5.51 3.68 11.56
CA LEU A 61 -5.08 3.24 12.87
C LEU A 61 -6.28 3.13 13.81
N LEU A 62 -6.41 1.98 14.48
CA LEU A 62 -7.44 1.70 15.47
C LEU A 62 -6.95 1.98 16.89
N GLU A 63 -7.89 2.20 17.83
CA GLU A 63 -7.58 2.45 19.26
C GLU A 63 -6.79 1.30 19.93
N ASN A 64 -6.92 0.09 19.42
CA ASN A 64 -6.14 -1.07 19.88
C ASN A 64 -4.70 -1.12 19.33
N GLY A 65 -4.29 -0.11 18.55
CA GLY A 65 -2.97 0.00 17.93
C GLY A 65 -2.81 -0.78 16.61
N ALA A 66 -3.86 -1.46 16.13
CA ALA A 66 -3.80 -2.15 14.85
C ALA A 66 -4.02 -1.19 13.67
N PHE A 67 -3.30 -1.42 12.59
CA PHE A 67 -3.59 -0.80 11.30
C PHE A 67 -4.46 -1.74 10.46
N VAL A 68 -5.43 -1.16 9.75
CA VAL A 68 -6.35 -1.91 8.86
C VAL A 68 -6.61 -1.13 7.58
N GLY A 69 -6.94 -1.82 6.50
CA GLY A 69 -7.27 -1.22 5.21
C GLY A 69 -6.56 -1.88 4.04
N PHE A 70 -6.88 -1.44 2.83
CA PHE A 70 -6.33 -2.02 1.61
C PHE A 70 -4.81 -1.90 1.51
N ASP A 71 -4.25 -0.71 1.80
CA ASP A 71 -2.79 -0.48 1.80
C ASP A 71 -2.07 -1.38 2.81
N ILE A 72 -2.73 -1.69 3.93
CA ILE A 72 -2.19 -2.58 4.97
C ILE A 72 -2.16 -4.03 4.48
N GLU A 73 -3.19 -4.49 3.76
CA GLU A 73 -3.20 -5.82 3.16
C GLU A 73 -2.10 -5.95 2.09
N ILE A 74 -1.93 -4.93 1.24
CA ILE A 74 -0.83 -4.84 0.26
C ILE A 74 0.52 -4.89 0.98
N ALA A 75 0.68 -4.15 2.06
CA ALA A 75 1.91 -4.13 2.84
C ALA A 75 2.25 -5.50 3.42
N TYR A 76 1.28 -6.22 3.97
CA TYR A 76 1.49 -7.58 4.46
C TYR A 76 1.82 -8.58 3.34
N MET A 77 1.18 -8.46 2.17
CA MET A 77 1.51 -9.31 1.02
C MET A 77 2.98 -9.12 0.61
N ILE A 78 3.41 -7.86 0.48
CA ILE A 78 4.79 -7.53 0.14
C ILE A 78 5.75 -8.02 1.22
N ALA A 79 5.47 -7.74 2.50
CA ALA A 79 6.32 -8.12 3.61
C ALA A 79 6.54 -9.65 3.68
N GLU A 80 5.48 -10.44 3.51
CA GLU A 80 5.57 -11.89 3.48
C GLU A 80 6.48 -12.38 2.36
N ASP A 81 6.34 -11.83 1.14
CA ASP A 81 7.19 -12.17 0.01
C ASP A 81 8.64 -11.68 0.18
N LEU A 82 8.87 -10.62 0.95
CA LEU A 82 10.20 -10.18 1.39
C LEU A 82 10.78 -11.03 2.53
N GLY A 83 10.00 -11.97 3.10
CA GLY A 83 10.42 -12.89 4.15
C GLY A 83 10.22 -12.36 5.58
N PHE A 84 9.30 -11.41 5.76
CA PHE A 84 8.90 -10.90 7.07
C PHE A 84 7.50 -11.40 7.42
N ASP A 85 7.38 -12.12 8.52
CA ASP A 85 6.11 -12.45 9.14
C ASP A 85 5.49 -11.23 9.84
N ALA A 86 4.19 -11.24 10.07
CA ALA A 86 3.43 -10.11 10.60
C ALA A 86 4.03 -9.48 11.89
N PRO A 87 4.57 -10.24 12.86
CA PRO A 87 5.21 -9.66 14.05
C PRO A 87 6.46 -8.84 13.77
N ARG A 88 7.11 -9.04 12.61
CA ARG A 88 8.30 -8.30 12.19
C ARG A 88 8.00 -7.14 11.25
N VAL A 89 6.72 -6.88 10.97
CA VAL A 89 6.28 -5.70 10.21
C VAL A 89 5.87 -4.61 11.18
N ARG A 90 6.49 -3.44 11.03
CA ARG A 90 6.18 -2.28 11.84
C ARG A 90 5.64 -1.15 10.99
N PHE A 91 4.38 -0.83 11.17
CA PHE A 91 3.74 0.33 10.54
C PHE A 91 4.01 1.60 11.33
N LEU A 92 4.31 2.68 10.61
CA LEU A 92 4.53 4.00 11.18
C LEU A 92 3.71 5.04 10.40
N PRO A 93 2.98 5.93 11.09
CA PRO A 93 2.27 7.01 10.45
C PRO A 93 3.21 7.91 9.65
N ILE A 94 2.81 8.23 8.40
CA ILE A 94 3.58 9.12 7.54
C ILE A 94 2.70 10.28 7.05
N GLU A 95 3.20 11.49 7.19
CA GLU A 95 2.52 12.68 6.69
C GLU A 95 2.66 12.78 5.16
N SER A 96 1.72 13.47 4.51
CA SER A 96 1.72 13.57 3.04
C SER A 96 2.99 14.21 2.49
N GLU A 97 3.53 15.21 3.15
CA GLU A 97 4.78 15.90 2.77
C GLU A 97 6.03 15.04 2.94
N ASP A 98 5.96 14.01 3.80
CA ASP A 98 7.12 13.18 4.13
C ASP A 98 7.23 11.91 3.27
N ARG A 99 6.21 11.59 2.46
CA ARG A 99 6.17 10.37 1.62
C ARG A 99 7.35 10.26 0.65
N ALA A 100 7.76 11.37 0.05
CA ALA A 100 8.90 11.39 -0.87
C ALA A 100 10.23 11.08 -0.15
N ARG A 101 10.42 11.64 1.05
CA ARG A 101 11.62 11.48 1.88
C ARG A 101 11.61 10.18 2.70
N ARG A 102 10.49 9.46 2.71
CA ARG A 102 10.27 8.25 3.50
C ARG A 102 10.49 8.47 5.01
N GLN A 103 10.13 9.66 5.51
CA GLN A 103 10.30 10.02 6.92
C GLN A 103 8.98 9.79 7.66
N ALA A 104 8.91 8.75 8.47
CA ALA A 104 7.75 8.46 9.29
C ALA A 104 8.03 8.79 10.76
N ARG A 105 6.96 9.05 11.51
CA ARG A 105 7.05 9.43 12.92
C ARG A 105 6.88 8.21 13.81
N THR A 106 7.83 8.00 14.69
CA THR A 106 7.74 6.99 15.77
C THR A 106 6.79 7.44 16.88
N PRO A 107 6.27 6.54 17.74
CA PRO A 107 5.38 6.91 18.84
C PRO A 107 5.98 7.91 19.82
N ASP A 108 7.30 7.95 19.98
CA ASP A 108 8.03 8.93 20.79
C ASP A 108 8.32 10.25 20.04
N GLY A 109 7.76 10.43 18.85
CA GLY A 109 7.80 11.67 18.08
C GLY A 109 9.04 11.88 17.20
N ARG A 110 9.99 10.96 17.20
CA ARG A 110 11.17 11.04 16.34
C ARG A 110 10.86 10.66 14.90
N PHE A 111 11.58 11.23 13.95
CA PHE A 111 11.53 10.81 12.55
C PHE A 111 12.52 9.69 12.27
N VAL A 112 12.07 8.69 11.52
CA VAL A 112 12.89 7.59 11.03
C VAL A 112 12.64 7.38 9.54
N THR A 113 13.68 6.98 8.81
CA THR A 113 13.54 6.58 7.41
C THR A 113 12.96 5.18 7.36
N VAL A 114 11.79 5.02 6.73
CA VAL A 114 11.16 3.71 6.54
C VAL A 114 11.71 3.01 5.30
N ASP A 115 11.57 1.69 5.26
CA ASP A 115 12.01 0.88 4.13
C ASP A 115 11.10 1.09 2.91
N LEU A 116 9.79 1.10 3.14
CA LEU A 116 8.76 1.27 2.12
C LEU A 116 7.76 2.34 2.56
N VAL A 117 7.14 3.04 1.57
CA VAL A 117 5.96 3.86 1.83
C VAL A 117 4.80 3.30 1.00
N ILE A 118 3.72 2.91 1.68
CA ILE A 118 2.47 2.43 1.09
C ILE A 118 1.36 3.31 1.69
N ALA A 119 1.03 4.38 1.01
CA ALA A 119 0.28 5.49 1.60
C ALA A 119 -0.55 6.25 0.56
N SER A 120 -1.39 5.53 -0.22
CA SER A 120 -2.18 6.12 -1.31
C SER A 120 -1.35 7.10 -2.16
N TYR A 121 -0.20 6.63 -2.67
CA TYR A 121 0.80 7.51 -3.25
C TYR A 121 0.83 7.40 -4.78
N SER A 122 0.19 8.37 -5.45
CA SER A 122 0.08 8.42 -6.91
C SER A 122 1.44 8.50 -7.58
N ILE A 123 1.65 7.64 -8.58
CA ILE A 123 2.82 7.63 -9.45
C ILE A 123 2.70 8.80 -10.41
N THR A 124 3.58 9.78 -10.30
CA THR A 124 3.66 10.89 -11.25
C THR A 124 5.09 11.09 -11.74
N GLU A 125 5.22 11.66 -12.93
CA GLU A 125 6.54 11.96 -13.50
C GLU A 125 7.28 13.02 -12.68
N ASP A 126 6.56 13.98 -12.10
CA ASP A 126 7.14 15.01 -11.22
C ASP A 126 7.79 14.38 -9.98
N ARG A 127 7.12 13.44 -9.34
CA ARG A 127 7.66 12.71 -8.19
C ARG A 127 8.86 11.85 -8.57
N ARG A 128 8.83 11.21 -9.76
CA ARG A 128 9.99 10.48 -10.29
C ARG A 128 11.19 11.42 -10.51
N ARG A 129 10.96 12.61 -11.09
CA ARG A 129 12.02 13.64 -11.26
C ARG A 129 12.56 14.15 -9.92
N GLN A 130 11.77 14.13 -8.87
CA GLN A 130 12.19 14.46 -7.50
C GLN A 130 12.96 13.32 -6.83
N GLY A 131 13.19 12.19 -7.53
CA GLY A 131 13.95 11.05 -7.03
C GLY A 131 13.13 9.99 -6.30
N VAL A 132 11.80 10.04 -6.38
CA VAL A 132 10.96 8.97 -5.83
C VAL A 132 11.02 7.77 -6.75
N VAL A 133 11.42 6.62 -6.22
CA VAL A 133 11.44 5.35 -6.93
C VAL A 133 10.19 4.56 -6.59
N PHE A 134 9.30 4.47 -7.56
CA PHE A 134 8.04 3.74 -7.42
C PHE A 134 8.15 2.29 -7.90
N SER A 135 7.37 1.43 -7.28
CA SER A 135 7.00 0.12 -7.81
C SER A 135 6.10 0.25 -9.05
N ALA A 136 5.75 -0.88 -9.66
CA ALA A 136 4.56 -1.02 -10.49
C ALA A 136 3.30 -0.58 -9.70
N PRO A 137 2.24 -0.10 -10.37
CA PRO A 137 1.02 0.31 -9.68
C PRO A 137 0.34 -0.89 -9.00
N TYR A 138 -0.13 -0.68 -7.77
CA TYR A 138 -0.90 -1.68 -7.04
C TYR A 138 -2.41 -1.40 -7.01
N LEU A 139 -2.82 -0.17 -7.30
CA LEU A 139 -4.22 0.25 -7.45
C LEU A 139 -4.34 1.34 -8.51
N GLN A 140 -5.44 1.29 -9.25
CA GLN A 140 -5.95 2.39 -10.07
C GLN A 140 -7.24 2.91 -9.46
N THR A 141 -7.33 4.21 -9.32
CA THR A 141 -8.50 4.97 -8.89
C THR A 141 -8.57 6.26 -9.69
N GLU A 142 -9.49 7.14 -9.38
CA GLU A 142 -9.62 8.46 -10.02
C GLU A 142 -9.80 9.54 -8.96
N GLN A 143 -9.70 10.80 -9.34
CA GLN A 143 -9.99 11.91 -8.44
C GLN A 143 -11.49 12.14 -8.32
N SER A 144 -11.95 12.59 -7.16
CA SER A 144 -13.34 12.79 -6.86
C SER A 144 -13.54 13.91 -5.83
N VAL A 145 -14.81 14.23 -5.56
CA VAL A 145 -15.18 15.28 -4.61
C VAL A 145 -16.26 14.79 -3.67
N VAL A 146 -16.14 15.13 -2.39
CA VAL A 146 -17.24 15.00 -1.43
C VAL A 146 -17.71 16.38 -0.94
N THR A 147 -19.03 16.50 -0.78
CA THR A 147 -19.69 17.64 -0.12
C THR A 147 -20.61 17.14 0.99
N ARG A 148 -21.05 18.03 1.89
CA ARG A 148 -22.14 17.67 2.78
C ARG A 148 -23.44 17.43 1.98
N ALA A 149 -24.25 16.49 2.43
CA ALA A 149 -25.49 16.14 1.75
C ALA A 149 -26.51 17.31 1.70
N ASP A 150 -26.44 18.25 2.66
CA ASP A 150 -27.27 19.46 2.71
C ASP A 150 -26.74 20.62 1.83
N SER A 151 -25.56 20.46 1.23
CA SER A 151 -24.98 21.45 0.32
C SER A 151 -25.71 21.47 -1.02
N LYS A 152 -25.82 22.64 -1.62
CA LYS A 152 -26.32 22.80 -3.00
C LYS A 152 -25.25 22.54 -4.06
N LEU A 153 -23.97 22.44 -3.64
CA LEU A 153 -22.86 22.18 -4.55
C LEU A 153 -22.91 20.72 -5.02
N ALA A 154 -22.99 20.52 -6.32
CA ALA A 154 -22.99 19.22 -6.99
C ALA A 154 -22.02 19.28 -8.18
N PRO A 155 -20.70 19.20 -7.92
CA PRO A 155 -19.69 19.33 -8.95
C PRO A 155 -19.69 18.12 -9.88
N THR A 156 -19.44 18.36 -11.16
CA THR A 156 -19.25 17.34 -12.20
C THR A 156 -17.90 17.48 -12.88
N THR A 157 -17.21 18.61 -12.63
CA THR A 157 -15.85 18.88 -13.12
C THR A 157 -15.07 19.66 -12.08
N PHE A 158 -13.74 19.72 -12.23
CA PHE A 158 -12.90 20.62 -11.41
C PHE A 158 -13.30 22.08 -11.56
N ALA A 159 -13.75 22.52 -12.75
CA ALA A 159 -14.15 23.91 -12.99
C ALA A 159 -15.33 24.34 -12.10
N ASP A 160 -16.20 23.42 -11.68
CA ASP A 160 -17.32 23.71 -10.78
C ASP A 160 -16.86 24.09 -9.36
N LEU A 161 -15.59 23.87 -9.05
CA LEU A 161 -14.96 24.23 -7.79
C LEU A 161 -14.32 25.63 -7.80
N ALA A 162 -14.37 26.36 -8.94
CA ALA A 162 -13.82 27.71 -9.06
C ALA A 162 -14.41 28.64 -7.98
N GLY A 163 -13.54 29.33 -7.26
CA GLY A 163 -13.90 30.24 -6.18
C GLY A 163 -14.43 29.57 -4.90
N ARG A 164 -14.59 28.23 -4.86
CA ARG A 164 -15.01 27.47 -3.68
C ARG A 164 -13.84 27.24 -2.74
N LYS A 165 -14.15 27.15 -1.44
CA LYS A 165 -13.19 26.73 -0.41
C LYS A 165 -13.07 25.22 -0.43
N VAL A 166 -11.97 24.68 -0.93
CA VAL A 166 -11.78 23.25 -1.10
C VAL A 166 -10.52 22.79 -0.37
N CYS A 167 -10.68 21.79 0.47
CA CYS A 167 -9.55 21.14 1.14
C CYS A 167 -9.11 19.87 0.40
N THR A 168 -7.81 19.61 0.43
CA THR A 168 -7.20 18.39 -0.12
C THR A 168 -5.99 17.98 0.69
N LEU A 169 -5.37 16.86 0.33
CA LEU A 169 -4.06 16.49 0.88
C LEU A 169 -2.95 17.38 0.31
N ALA A 170 -2.11 17.90 1.18
CA ALA A 170 -0.92 18.66 0.81
C ALA A 170 0.00 17.82 -0.09
N THR A 171 0.65 18.46 -1.07
CA THR A 171 1.55 17.84 -2.05
C THR A 171 0.90 16.74 -2.91
N SER A 172 -0.45 16.77 -3.02
CA SER A 172 -1.21 15.82 -3.83
C SER A 172 -1.40 16.32 -5.27
N THR A 173 -1.75 15.40 -6.17
CA THR A 173 -2.19 15.71 -7.53
C THR A 173 -3.45 16.58 -7.53
N ALA A 174 -4.38 16.31 -6.61
CA ALA A 174 -5.59 17.10 -6.44
C ALA A 174 -5.31 18.56 -6.07
N GLU A 175 -4.27 18.87 -5.28
CA GLU A 175 -3.90 20.25 -4.93
C GLU A 175 -3.49 21.04 -6.17
N GLN A 176 -2.73 20.41 -7.08
CA GLN A 176 -2.32 21.03 -8.34
C GLN A 176 -3.53 21.29 -9.27
N ASN A 177 -4.44 20.32 -9.36
CA ASN A 177 -5.63 20.43 -10.18
C ASN A 177 -6.61 21.50 -9.66
N LEU A 178 -6.75 21.63 -8.34
CA LEU A 178 -7.54 22.71 -7.71
C LEU A 178 -6.98 24.09 -8.01
N ALA A 179 -5.67 24.24 -7.92
CA ALA A 179 -5.02 25.52 -8.27
C ALA A 179 -5.28 25.91 -9.72
N ALA A 180 -5.18 24.95 -10.65
CA ALA A 180 -5.49 25.16 -12.07
C ALA A 180 -6.96 25.50 -12.31
N ALA A 181 -7.88 24.96 -11.52
CA ALA A 181 -9.33 25.24 -11.61
C ALA A 181 -9.77 26.56 -10.97
N GLY A 182 -8.85 27.29 -10.33
CA GLY A 182 -9.18 28.56 -9.66
C GLY A 182 -9.97 28.41 -8.36
N ALA A 183 -9.89 27.25 -7.71
CA ALA A 183 -10.47 27.05 -6.40
C ALA A 183 -9.65 27.75 -5.31
N GLN A 184 -10.31 28.08 -4.19
CA GLN A 184 -9.62 28.52 -2.96
C GLN A 184 -9.13 27.25 -2.23
N ALA A 185 -8.05 26.68 -2.75
CA ALA A 185 -7.49 25.43 -2.27
C ALA A 185 -6.61 25.61 -1.05
N HIS A 186 -6.71 24.68 -0.09
CA HIS A 186 -5.70 24.53 0.95
C HIS A 186 -5.42 23.05 1.23
N GLY A 187 -4.14 22.73 1.46
CA GLY A 187 -3.67 21.39 1.73
C GLY A 187 -3.60 21.09 3.22
N ARG A 188 -3.93 19.85 3.60
CA ARG A 188 -3.69 19.27 4.93
C ARG A 188 -2.83 18.02 4.81
N ASN A 189 -2.03 17.71 5.80
CA ASN A 189 -1.26 16.47 5.81
C ASN A 189 -2.11 15.22 6.08
N ARG A 190 -3.30 15.41 6.66
CA ARG A 190 -4.26 14.37 7.02
C ARG A 190 -5.62 14.69 6.41
N ILE A 191 -6.19 13.74 5.69
CA ILE A 191 -7.49 13.94 5.02
C ILE A 191 -8.63 14.09 6.04
N SER A 192 -8.50 13.45 7.21
CA SER A 192 -9.45 13.59 8.30
C SER A 192 -9.63 15.04 8.77
N GLN A 193 -8.60 15.87 8.68
CA GLN A 193 -8.70 17.30 8.98
C GLN A 193 -9.62 18.01 7.96
N CYS A 194 -9.48 17.70 6.67
CA CYS A 194 -10.38 18.22 5.64
C CYS A 194 -11.83 17.80 5.86
N ILE A 195 -12.05 16.52 6.22
CA ILE A 195 -13.39 16.00 6.50
C ILE A 195 -14.00 16.68 7.73
N GLN A 196 -13.21 16.93 8.78
CA GLN A 196 -13.68 17.68 9.95
C GLN A 196 -14.08 19.11 9.59
N GLU A 197 -13.25 19.81 8.80
CA GLU A 197 -13.57 21.17 8.32
C GLU A 197 -14.83 21.19 7.46
N LEU A 198 -15.08 20.13 6.67
CA LEU A 198 -16.31 19.98 5.89
C LEU A 198 -17.52 19.78 6.81
N TYR A 199 -17.42 18.98 7.86
CA TYR A 199 -18.50 18.82 8.87
C TYR A 199 -18.80 20.12 9.61
N ASP A 200 -17.76 20.87 9.95
CA ASP A 200 -17.88 22.17 10.63
C ASP A 200 -18.41 23.28 9.71
N GLY A 201 -18.47 23.05 8.39
CA GLY A 201 -18.96 24.00 7.40
C GLY A 201 -18.00 25.15 7.12
N THR A 202 -16.72 25.01 7.44
CA THR A 202 -15.69 26.03 7.17
C THR A 202 -15.20 25.98 5.72
N ILE A 203 -15.45 24.85 5.04
CA ILE A 203 -15.16 24.62 3.63
C ILE A 203 -16.39 24.08 2.88
N ASP A 204 -16.38 24.20 1.56
CA ASP A 204 -17.47 23.79 0.69
C ASP A 204 -17.37 22.33 0.24
N ALA A 205 -16.13 21.84 0.04
CA ALA A 205 -15.85 20.51 -0.50
C ALA A 205 -14.47 19.97 -0.06
N VAL A 206 -14.31 18.66 -0.16
CA VAL A 206 -13.02 17.97 -0.09
C VAL A 206 -12.80 17.20 -1.38
N THR A 207 -11.59 17.28 -1.94
CA THR A 207 -11.20 16.50 -3.11
C THR A 207 -9.91 15.74 -2.85
N THR A 208 -9.88 14.51 -3.26
CA THR A 208 -8.72 13.61 -3.39
C THR A 208 -9.19 12.37 -4.17
N ASP A 209 -8.43 11.29 -4.12
CA ASP A 209 -8.71 10.04 -4.79
C ASP A 209 -10.03 9.42 -4.29
N ALA A 210 -10.84 8.93 -5.21
CA ALA A 210 -12.16 8.34 -4.92
C ALA A 210 -12.06 7.19 -3.91
N ALA A 211 -11.04 6.36 -4.01
CA ALA A 211 -10.80 5.27 -3.07
C ALA A 211 -10.57 5.76 -1.63
N VAL A 212 -9.98 6.95 -1.44
CA VAL A 212 -9.79 7.58 -0.12
C VAL A 212 -11.10 8.15 0.41
N LEU A 213 -11.82 8.91 -0.41
CA LEU A 213 -13.07 9.59 0.01
C LEU A 213 -14.21 8.60 0.29
N ALA A 214 -14.24 7.49 -0.44
CA ALA A 214 -15.28 6.48 -0.31
C ALA A 214 -15.42 5.93 1.12
N GLY A 215 -14.31 5.81 1.84
CA GLY A 215 -14.32 5.34 3.21
C GLY A 215 -14.98 6.28 4.22
N PHE A 216 -15.09 7.57 3.90
CA PHE A 216 -15.82 8.55 4.73
C PHE A 216 -17.31 8.61 4.43
N VAL A 217 -17.74 8.13 3.27
CA VAL A 217 -19.13 8.04 2.87
C VAL A 217 -19.76 6.72 3.32
N ALA A 218 -19.00 5.62 3.21
CA ALA A 218 -19.43 4.29 3.64
C ALA A 218 -19.44 4.18 5.18
N PRO A 219 -20.39 3.44 5.75
CA PRO A 219 -20.30 3.04 7.16
C PRO A 219 -19.01 2.26 7.42
N PRO A 220 -18.39 2.40 8.61
CA PRO A 220 -17.21 1.62 8.93
C PRO A 220 -17.52 0.12 8.95
N LEU A 221 -16.59 -0.70 8.44
CA LEU A 221 -16.66 -2.14 8.65
C LEU A 221 -16.56 -2.46 10.15
N ALA A 222 -17.27 -3.49 10.63
CA ALA A 222 -17.34 -3.83 12.04
C ALA A 222 -15.95 -4.02 12.68
N GLU A 223 -15.00 -4.57 11.92
CA GLU A 223 -13.62 -4.76 12.34
C GLU A 223 -12.75 -3.48 12.33
N GLN A 224 -13.27 -2.37 11.78
CA GLN A 224 -12.55 -1.10 11.67
C GLN A 224 -12.89 -0.10 12.79
N ALA A 225 -13.61 -0.51 13.80
CA ALA A 225 -14.03 0.36 14.89
C ALA A 225 -13.32 0.03 16.21
N PRO A 226 -13.06 1.01 17.09
CA PRO A 226 -13.05 2.44 16.80
C PRO A 226 -11.68 2.92 16.25
N PRO A 227 -11.67 3.93 15.37
CA PRO A 227 -10.44 4.56 14.91
C PRO A 227 -9.82 5.49 15.96
N VAL A 228 -8.50 5.67 15.92
CA VAL A 228 -7.79 6.68 16.74
C VAL A 228 -8.23 8.09 16.36
N THR A 229 -8.35 8.36 15.06
CA THR A 229 -8.85 9.64 14.56
C THR A 229 -10.35 9.74 14.76
N LYS A 230 -10.79 10.60 15.65
CA LYS A 230 -12.21 10.83 15.95
C LYS A 230 -12.69 12.10 15.25
N LEU A 231 -13.67 11.94 14.37
CA LEU A 231 -14.39 13.05 13.78
C LEU A 231 -15.57 13.43 14.66
N THR A 232 -15.79 14.73 14.82
CA THR A 232 -16.87 15.27 15.66
C THR A 232 -18.04 15.73 14.79
N ASN A 233 -19.28 15.59 15.30
CA ASN A 233 -20.49 16.02 14.61
C ASN A 233 -20.58 15.53 13.14
N PRO A 234 -20.42 14.23 12.87
CA PRO A 234 -20.40 13.73 11.51
C PRO A 234 -21.68 14.10 10.76
N LYS A 235 -21.54 14.49 9.50
CA LYS A 235 -22.63 14.85 8.61
C LYS A 235 -22.71 13.86 7.45
N PRO A 236 -23.91 13.55 6.94
CA PRO A 236 -24.01 12.79 5.70
C PRO A 236 -23.26 13.49 4.56
N LEU A 237 -22.53 12.73 3.79
CA LEU A 237 -21.75 13.19 2.64
C LEU A 237 -22.35 12.68 1.34
N ARG A 238 -22.13 13.43 0.26
CA ARG A 238 -22.35 12.98 -1.13
C ARG A 238 -21.02 12.93 -1.83
N HIS A 239 -20.82 11.89 -2.61
CA HIS A 239 -19.59 11.63 -3.37
C HIS A 239 -19.86 11.82 -4.85
N PHE A 240 -19.07 12.63 -5.52
CA PHE A 240 -19.27 13.03 -6.91
C PHE A 240 -18.10 12.58 -7.77
N ASP A 241 -18.45 12.03 -8.92
CA ASP A 241 -17.55 11.92 -10.06
C ASP A 241 -17.39 13.33 -10.69
N ILE A 242 -16.13 13.70 -10.94
CA ILE A 242 -15.78 14.99 -11.53
C ILE A 242 -15.18 14.84 -12.93
N GLY A 243 -15.32 13.67 -13.55
CA GLY A 243 -14.83 13.41 -14.92
C GLY A 243 -13.33 13.70 -15.06
N ALA A 244 -12.55 13.41 -14.04
CA ALA A 244 -11.10 13.63 -14.08
C ALA A 244 -10.47 12.74 -15.13
N ASP A 245 -9.87 13.33 -16.17
CA ASP A 245 -9.26 12.66 -17.31
C ASP A 245 -7.92 11.97 -16.96
N GLY A 246 -7.74 11.49 -15.78
CA GLY A 246 -6.48 10.88 -15.37
C GLY A 246 -6.65 9.77 -14.34
N ASP A 247 -6.08 8.62 -14.69
CA ASP A 247 -5.96 7.52 -13.76
C ASP A 247 -4.98 7.89 -12.63
N GLU A 248 -5.45 7.83 -11.40
CA GLU A 248 -4.60 7.87 -10.22
C GLU A 248 -4.04 6.48 -9.97
N LEU A 249 -2.80 6.26 -10.36
CA LEU A 249 -2.10 4.99 -10.17
C LEU A 249 -1.29 5.03 -8.87
N TRP A 250 -1.65 4.24 -7.87
CA TRP A 250 -0.90 4.17 -6.63
C TRP A 250 0.28 3.20 -6.71
N GLY A 251 1.45 3.65 -6.27
CA GLY A 251 2.66 2.85 -6.18
C GLY A 251 3.31 2.92 -4.82
N VAL A 252 4.15 1.93 -4.55
CA VAL A 252 5.00 1.88 -3.36
C VAL A 252 6.25 2.70 -3.61
N ASN A 253 6.59 3.66 -2.72
CA ASN A 253 7.92 4.25 -2.73
C ASN A 253 8.89 3.26 -2.08
N THR A 254 9.74 2.64 -2.90
CA THR A 254 10.66 1.57 -2.50
C THR A 254 12.02 2.08 -2.04
N GLY A 255 12.22 3.41 -2.08
CA GLY A 255 13.55 3.98 -1.91
C GLY A 255 14.45 3.73 -3.12
N PRO A 256 15.71 4.19 -3.05
CA PRO A 256 16.60 4.25 -4.21
C PRO A 256 17.15 2.89 -4.65
N ASP A 257 16.99 1.83 -3.86
CA ASP A 257 17.56 0.53 -4.16
C ASP A 257 16.75 -0.20 -5.24
N PRO A 258 17.33 -0.50 -6.41
CA PRO A 258 16.63 -1.20 -7.48
C PRO A 258 16.24 -2.63 -7.09
N ALA A 259 17.02 -3.32 -6.25
CA ALA A 259 16.68 -4.67 -5.82
C ALA A 259 15.43 -4.69 -4.92
N MET A 260 15.25 -3.66 -4.08
CA MET A 260 14.02 -3.50 -3.29
C MET A 260 12.81 -3.29 -4.21
N ARG A 261 12.91 -2.39 -5.20
CA ARG A 261 11.85 -2.16 -6.19
C ARG A 261 11.49 -3.45 -6.93
N ASP A 262 12.51 -4.18 -7.40
CA ASP A 262 12.31 -5.41 -8.16
C ASP A 262 11.60 -6.48 -7.31
N LEU A 263 11.96 -6.62 -6.04
CA LEU A 263 11.28 -7.52 -5.10
C LEU A 263 9.82 -7.13 -4.87
N VAL A 264 9.54 -5.83 -4.69
CA VAL A 264 8.17 -5.33 -4.54
C VAL A 264 7.35 -5.59 -5.79
N ASN A 265 7.91 -5.36 -6.99
CA ASN A 265 7.25 -5.65 -8.26
C ASN A 265 6.93 -7.13 -8.43
N LEU A 266 7.86 -8.02 -8.07
CA LEU A 266 7.62 -9.46 -8.06
C LEU A 266 6.48 -9.87 -7.12
N SER A 267 6.41 -9.26 -5.94
CA SER A 267 5.34 -9.50 -4.98
C SER A 267 3.97 -9.05 -5.51
N LEU A 268 3.91 -7.85 -6.09
CA LEU A 268 2.67 -7.31 -6.66
C LEU A 268 2.18 -8.15 -7.85
N GLU A 269 3.09 -8.62 -8.71
CA GLU A 269 2.75 -9.53 -9.81
C GLU A 269 2.21 -10.86 -9.29
N GLU A 270 2.86 -11.46 -8.30
CA GLU A 270 2.42 -12.72 -7.67
C GLU A 270 1.05 -12.58 -7.00
N ALA A 271 0.80 -11.45 -6.32
CA ALA A 271 -0.47 -11.17 -5.66
C ALA A 271 -1.63 -10.99 -6.65
N ARG A 272 -1.37 -10.57 -7.88
CA ARG A 272 -2.40 -10.34 -8.91
C ARG A 272 -2.56 -11.54 -9.86
N ASN A 273 -1.46 -12.07 -10.36
CA ASN A 273 -1.44 -13.03 -11.49
C ASN A 273 -0.91 -14.40 -11.09
N GLY A 274 -0.31 -14.54 -9.91
CA GLY A 274 0.31 -15.78 -9.44
C GLY A 274 -0.70 -16.80 -8.90
N ARG A 275 -0.17 -17.91 -8.37
CA ARG A 275 -0.99 -18.97 -7.73
C ARG A 275 -1.82 -18.44 -6.55
N ASN A 276 -1.41 -17.33 -5.95
CA ASN A 276 -2.11 -16.60 -4.90
C ASN A 276 -2.89 -15.39 -5.43
N GLY A 277 -3.15 -15.29 -6.74
CA GLY A 277 -3.80 -14.17 -7.41
C GLY A 277 -5.17 -13.74 -6.86
N LYS A 278 -5.70 -14.52 -5.91
CA LYS A 278 -6.91 -14.16 -5.15
C LYS A 278 -6.64 -13.19 -3.99
N ARG A 279 -5.39 -13.00 -3.55
CA ARG A 279 -5.08 -12.18 -2.35
C ARG A 279 -5.41 -10.71 -2.59
N TRP A 280 -4.87 -10.15 -3.67
CA TRP A 280 -5.15 -8.78 -4.07
C TRP A 280 -6.67 -8.58 -4.29
N ARG A 281 -7.31 -9.49 -5.03
CA ARG A 281 -8.75 -9.43 -5.29
C ARG A 281 -9.58 -9.53 -4.01
N THR A 282 -9.19 -10.39 -3.09
CA THR A 282 -9.87 -10.50 -1.79
C THR A 282 -9.79 -9.20 -0.99
N ALA A 283 -8.62 -8.55 -0.97
CA ALA A 283 -8.46 -7.25 -0.32
C ALA A 283 -9.28 -6.16 -1.03
N PHE A 284 -9.24 -6.13 -2.36
CA PHE A 284 -10.02 -5.19 -3.17
C PHE A 284 -11.53 -5.31 -2.90
N ASP A 285 -12.08 -6.50 -2.98
CA ASP A 285 -13.51 -6.75 -2.76
C ASP A 285 -13.94 -6.40 -1.33
N ARG A 286 -13.07 -6.70 -0.35
CA ARG A 286 -13.33 -6.42 1.06
C ARG A 286 -13.48 -4.93 1.34
N TYR A 287 -12.61 -4.09 0.81
CA TYR A 287 -12.57 -2.67 1.13
C TYR A 287 -13.32 -1.85 0.07
N PHE A 288 -12.95 -1.96 -1.19
CA PHE A 288 -13.53 -1.13 -2.25
C PHE A 288 -14.84 -1.68 -2.77
N GLY A 289 -14.98 -2.99 -2.94
CA GLY A 289 -16.25 -3.61 -3.27
C GLY A 289 -17.33 -3.37 -2.20
N TYR A 290 -16.91 -3.25 -0.92
CA TYR A 290 -17.81 -2.82 0.16
C TYR A 290 -18.17 -1.34 0.04
N SER A 291 -17.17 -0.46 -0.05
CA SER A 291 -17.38 0.99 -0.10
C SER A 291 -18.20 1.42 -1.32
N GLN A 292 -18.04 0.73 -2.47
CA GLN A 292 -18.80 1.01 -3.70
C GLN A 292 -20.32 0.96 -3.49
N LYS A 293 -20.81 0.12 -2.59
CA LYS A 293 -22.25 0.01 -2.30
C LYS A 293 -22.89 1.30 -1.75
N TYR A 294 -22.07 2.21 -1.25
CA TYR A 294 -22.46 3.48 -0.65
C TYR A 294 -22.02 4.70 -1.49
N ASN A 295 -21.40 4.44 -2.63
CA ASN A 295 -20.80 5.45 -3.50
C ASN A 295 -21.32 5.27 -4.94
N ASP A 296 -22.63 5.27 -5.10
CA ASP A 296 -23.33 4.99 -6.35
C ASP A 296 -23.11 6.04 -7.45
N GLN A 297 -22.74 7.27 -7.07
CA GLN A 297 -22.42 8.36 -8.00
C GLN A 297 -20.93 8.44 -8.36
N GLN A 298 -20.10 7.59 -7.76
CA GLN A 298 -18.67 7.58 -7.98
C GLN A 298 -18.12 6.16 -7.98
N GLN A 299 -17.39 5.79 -9.00
CA GLN A 299 -16.59 4.57 -8.98
C GLN A 299 -15.35 4.74 -8.10
N VAL A 300 -15.28 4.04 -6.98
CA VAL A 300 -14.20 4.21 -5.98
C VAL A 300 -12.87 3.63 -6.43
N ALA A 301 -12.89 2.53 -7.18
CA ALA A 301 -11.72 1.93 -7.81
C ALA A 301 -12.15 1.08 -9.02
N VAL A 302 -11.28 1.00 -10.02
CA VAL A 302 -11.56 0.30 -11.26
C VAL A 302 -11.43 -1.20 -11.08
N ASP A 303 -12.44 -1.98 -11.48
CA ASP A 303 -12.43 -3.44 -11.38
C ASP A 303 -11.32 -4.08 -12.23
N GLN A 304 -11.11 -3.54 -13.43
CA GLN A 304 -10.04 -3.97 -14.34
C GLN A 304 -8.81 -3.10 -14.10
N GLN A 305 -7.98 -3.55 -13.19
CA GLN A 305 -6.71 -2.87 -12.90
C GLN A 305 -5.72 -3.09 -14.05
N PRO A 306 -4.92 -2.07 -14.42
CA PRO A 306 -3.95 -2.23 -15.48
C PRO A 306 -2.96 -3.36 -15.13
N PRO A 307 -2.59 -4.22 -16.08
CA PRO A 307 -1.53 -5.18 -15.87
C PRO A 307 -0.20 -4.43 -15.67
N PRO A 308 0.76 -5.00 -14.91
CA PRO A 308 2.12 -4.46 -14.86
C PRO A 308 2.64 -4.26 -16.28
N GLY A 309 3.17 -3.07 -16.58
CA GLY A 309 3.75 -2.77 -17.88
C GLY A 309 4.96 -3.66 -18.20
N PRO A 310 5.39 -3.76 -19.47
CA PRO A 310 6.58 -4.53 -19.85
C PRO A 310 7.86 -4.11 -19.12
N ALA A 311 7.97 -2.82 -18.79
CA ALA A 311 9.08 -2.25 -18.04
C ALA A 311 9.13 -2.69 -16.57
N ASP A 312 8.01 -3.19 -16.04
CA ASP A 312 7.88 -3.64 -14.66
C ASP A 312 8.16 -5.13 -14.48
N LYS A 313 8.39 -5.86 -15.58
CA LYS A 313 8.73 -7.29 -15.52
C LYS A 313 10.15 -7.46 -15.02
N VAL A 314 10.26 -8.13 -13.89
CA VAL A 314 11.53 -8.49 -13.28
C VAL A 314 11.87 -9.93 -13.63
N GLU A 315 12.99 -10.12 -14.33
CA GLU A 315 13.50 -11.46 -14.59
C GLU A 315 14.23 -11.99 -13.37
N VAL A 316 13.78 -13.12 -12.83
CA VAL A 316 14.43 -13.81 -11.73
C VAL A 316 14.71 -15.25 -12.10
N ARG A 317 15.91 -15.72 -11.70
CA ARG A 317 16.27 -17.12 -11.79
C ARG A 317 15.50 -17.92 -10.75
N GLN A 318 14.88 -19.01 -11.19
CA GLN A 318 14.21 -19.96 -10.32
C GLN A 318 14.84 -21.34 -10.48
N TRP A 319 15.67 -21.75 -9.51
CA TRP A 319 16.14 -23.13 -9.47
C TRP A 319 15.01 -24.07 -8.99
N PRO A 320 14.96 -25.34 -9.46
CA PRO A 320 13.93 -26.28 -9.02
C PRO A 320 13.84 -26.45 -7.50
N TRP A 321 14.96 -26.32 -6.80
CA TRP A 321 15.06 -26.45 -5.32
C TRP A 321 14.67 -25.16 -4.58
N GLU A 322 14.74 -23.98 -5.20
CA GLU A 322 14.31 -22.69 -4.61
C GLU A 322 12.78 -22.62 -4.51
N ARG A 323 12.03 -23.33 -5.37
CA ARG A 323 10.57 -23.38 -5.35
C ARG A 323 9.97 -23.97 -4.07
N SER A 324 10.75 -24.75 -3.32
CA SER A 324 10.28 -25.38 -2.07
C SER A 324 10.42 -24.49 -0.84
N ALA A 325 11.34 -23.52 -0.85
CA ALA A 325 11.57 -22.63 0.27
C ALA A 325 10.43 -21.61 0.51
N TRP A 326 9.60 -21.37 -0.49
CA TRP A 326 8.44 -20.46 -0.44
C TRP A 326 7.11 -21.15 -0.11
N ARG A 327 7.14 -22.45 0.18
CA ARG A 327 5.98 -23.17 0.68
C ARG A 327 6.13 -23.34 2.18
N HIS A 328 5.53 -22.48 2.98
CA HIS A 328 5.12 -22.85 4.32
C HIS A 328 3.74 -23.52 4.24
N PRO A 329 3.64 -24.87 4.24
CA PRO A 329 2.37 -25.58 4.04
C PRO A 329 1.41 -25.46 5.23
N ASN A 330 1.84 -24.90 6.37
CA ASN A 330 1.13 -25.01 7.64
C ASN A 330 1.17 -23.77 8.53
N GLN A 331 1.22 -22.56 7.99
CA GLN A 331 0.83 -21.42 8.82
C GLN A 331 -0.68 -21.23 8.72
N PRO A 332 -1.40 -21.30 9.84
CA PRO A 332 -2.79 -20.87 9.85
C PRO A 332 -2.78 -19.40 9.44
N ARG A 333 -3.55 -19.08 8.40
CA ARG A 333 -3.83 -17.70 7.98
C ARG A 333 -4.13 -16.92 9.24
N PRO A 334 -3.59 -15.73 9.47
CA PRO A 334 -4.20 -14.79 10.37
C PRO A 334 -5.54 -14.39 9.71
N GLY A 335 -6.52 -15.28 9.83
CA GLY A 335 -7.90 -14.89 9.73
C GLY A 335 -8.06 -13.87 10.83
N LEU A 336 -8.63 -12.73 10.51
CA LEU A 336 -9.16 -11.76 11.44
C LEU A 336 -10.26 -12.44 12.30
N SER A 337 -9.83 -13.34 13.14
CA SER A 337 -10.51 -13.79 14.33
C SER A 337 -9.99 -12.88 15.44
N ALA A 338 -10.88 -12.13 16.03
CA ALA A 338 -10.67 -11.43 17.27
C ALA A 338 -10.17 -12.41 18.35
N ALA A 339 -8.90 -12.76 18.31
CA ALA A 339 -8.22 -13.46 19.38
C ALA A 339 -7.79 -12.42 20.38
N ALA A 340 -8.67 -12.15 21.34
CA ALA A 340 -8.35 -11.50 22.58
C ALA A 340 -7.02 -12.07 23.12
N VAL A 341 -5.98 -11.26 23.08
CA VAL A 341 -4.79 -11.44 23.90
C VAL A 341 -5.27 -11.31 25.34
N ARG A 342 -5.52 -12.43 26.01
CA ARG A 342 -5.70 -12.49 27.45
C ARG A 342 -4.39 -12.06 28.09
N VAL A 343 -4.30 -10.79 28.44
CA VAL A 343 -3.34 -10.30 29.43
C VAL A 343 -3.64 -11.00 30.73
N ARG A 344 -2.80 -11.95 31.11
CA ARG A 344 -2.81 -12.59 32.43
C ARG A 344 -2.40 -11.53 33.45
N ALA A 345 -3.38 -10.85 34.03
CA ALA A 345 -3.18 -10.09 35.23
C ALA A 345 -2.77 -11.07 36.35
N ARG A 346 -1.49 -11.03 36.73
CA ARG A 346 -1.05 -11.63 37.99
C ARG A 346 -1.70 -10.84 39.13
N ARG A 347 -2.67 -11.45 39.77
CA ARG A 347 -3.09 -11.02 41.10
C ARG A 347 -1.94 -11.32 42.06
N SER A 348 -1.27 -10.28 42.56
CA SER A 348 -0.49 -10.36 43.78
C SER A 348 -1.48 -10.30 44.95
N SER A 349 -1.76 -11.46 45.52
CA SER A 349 -2.28 -11.54 46.90
C SER A 349 -1.09 -11.34 47.82
N GLY A 350 -1.20 -10.35 48.71
CA GLY A 350 -0.25 -10.11 49.78
C GLY A 350 -0.88 -9.19 50.79
N CYS A 351 -1.20 -9.78 51.92
CA CYS A 351 -1.51 -9.24 53.24
C CYS A 351 -1.95 -7.78 53.40
#